data_3dcc2a40fee0a61580e7492d994e40cb
#
_entry.id   3dcc2a40fee0a61580e7492d994e40cb
#
_cell.length_a   1.000
_cell.length_b   1.000
_cell.length_c   1.000
_cell.angle_alpha   90.00
_cell.angle_beta   90.00
_cell.angle_gamma   90.00
#
_symmetry.space_group_name_H-M   'P 1'
#
loop_
_entity.id
_entity.type
_entity.pdbx_description
1 polymer ?
#
loop_
_entity_poly.entity_id
_entity_poly.type
_entity_poly.pdbx_seq_one_letter_code
_entity_poly.pdbx_strand_id
1 'polypeptide(L)'
;HDWQTGLIPVYLHERFAGGEFYRGIKTVMTIHNLKFQGKWSIKEVQSITGLPDYYFAPDKLEAYKDANLLKGGLVYADAITTVSPTYAEEIKTPFYGEGLDGLLCARSNDLRGILNGIDYDAFNPETDPYITNRYNAVNFRKEKIKNKRALQADMGLEQNDKTMLIGIVSRLTDQKGFDLIAYMMDELCQDNVQIIVLGTGEERYENMFRHFAWKYNGKVSAQIYYSEELSHRIYAASDAFLMPSLFE
;
A
#
# COMPACT_ATOMS: atom_id res chain seq x y z
N HIS A 1 12.25 7.94 3.92
CA HIS A 1 10.97 7.35 3.55
C HIS A 1 9.94 7.62 4.64
N ASP A 2 8.80 8.20 4.29
CA ASP A 2 7.66 8.54 5.12
C ASP A 2 8.00 9.33 6.40
N TRP A 3 7.01 9.54 7.26
CA TRP A 3 7.14 10.34 8.46
C TRP A 3 8.20 9.83 9.45
N GLN A 4 8.47 8.53 9.47
CA GLN A 4 9.45 7.91 10.40
C GLN A 4 10.86 8.49 10.22
N THR A 5 11.18 8.93 9.01
CA THR A 5 12.48 9.55 8.71
C THR A 5 12.37 11.05 8.46
N GLY A 6 11.21 11.65 8.67
CA GLY A 6 10.93 13.06 8.37
C GLY A 6 11.81 14.07 9.11
N LEU A 7 12.36 13.69 10.27
CA LEU A 7 13.29 14.54 11.02
C LEU A 7 14.73 14.52 10.50
N ILE A 8 15.11 13.59 9.63
CA ILE A 8 16.50 13.51 9.13
C ILE A 8 16.89 14.78 8.36
N PRO A 9 16.10 15.26 7.36
CA PRO A 9 16.40 16.52 6.68
C PRO A 9 16.41 17.72 7.63
N VAL A 10 15.52 17.72 8.63
CA VAL A 10 15.45 18.79 9.64
C VAL A 10 16.74 18.86 10.45
N TYR A 11 17.22 17.72 10.96
CA TYR A 11 18.46 17.66 11.73
C TYR A 11 19.69 17.97 10.90
N LEU A 12 19.74 17.53 9.65
CA LEU A 12 20.85 17.90 8.76
C LEU A 12 20.94 19.41 8.60
N HIS A 13 19.78 20.07 8.43
CA HIS A 13 19.74 21.53 8.34
C HIS A 13 20.10 22.21 9.67
N GLU A 14 19.53 21.77 10.80
CA GLU A 14 19.70 22.43 12.11
C GLU A 14 21.09 22.22 12.73
N ARG A 15 21.55 20.97 12.76
CA ARG A 15 22.71 20.60 13.59
C ARG A 15 23.97 20.34 12.80
N PHE A 16 23.83 20.00 11.53
CA PHE A 16 24.95 19.45 10.76
C PHE A 16 25.35 20.28 9.54
N ALA A 17 24.54 21.28 9.13
CA ALA A 17 24.82 22.10 7.94
C ALA A 17 26.18 22.82 7.97
N GLY A 18 26.67 23.17 9.16
CA GLY A 18 27.97 23.82 9.35
C GLY A 18 29.19 22.88 9.29
N GLY A 19 28.98 21.55 9.35
CA GLY A 19 30.06 20.57 9.35
C GLY A 19 30.58 20.29 7.95
N GLU A 20 31.90 20.25 7.76
CA GLU A 20 32.53 20.01 6.45
C GLU A 20 32.07 18.69 5.82
N PHE A 21 31.97 17.62 6.64
CA PHE A 21 31.50 16.31 6.19
C PHE A 21 30.07 16.35 5.63
N TYR A 22 29.17 17.16 6.22
CA TYR A 22 27.75 17.17 5.87
C TYR A 22 27.39 18.14 4.76
N ARG A 23 28.29 19.07 4.40
CA ARG A 23 28.02 20.18 3.47
C ARG A 23 27.53 19.75 2.08
N GLY A 24 27.92 18.56 1.62
CA GLY A 24 27.57 18.05 0.29
C GLY A 24 26.40 17.06 0.27
N ILE A 25 25.88 16.71 1.45
CA ILE A 25 24.81 15.68 1.55
C ILE A 25 23.49 16.27 1.06
N LYS A 26 22.88 15.56 0.12
CA LYS A 26 21.53 15.84 -0.39
C LYS A 26 20.53 14.88 0.20
N THR A 27 19.32 15.37 0.43
CA THR A 27 18.22 14.61 1.01
C THR A 27 17.09 14.43 0.02
N VAL A 28 16.57 13.20 -0.05
CA VAL A 28 15.39 12.88 -0.85
C VAL A 28 14.33 12.31 0.11
N MET A 29 13.18 12.96 0.18
CA MET A 29 12.05 12.50 0.97
C MET A 29 11.06 11.75 0.10
N THR A 30 10.83 10.46 0.39
CA THR A 30 9.87 9.64 -0.36
C THR A 30 8.56 9.51 0.40
N ILE A 31 7.45 9.85 -0.24
CA ILE A 31 6.09 9.64 0.25
C ILE A 31 5.58 8.31 -0.32
N HIS A 32 5.32 7.33 0.54
CA HIS A 32 4.63 6.10 0.15
C HIS A 32 3.12 6.21 0.38
N ASN A 33 2.71 6.82 1.50
CA ASN A 33 1.31 7.06 1.80
C ASN A 33 1.16 8.35 2.61
N LEU A 34 0.59 9.38 2.00
CA LEU A 34 0.44 10.73 2.58
C LEU A 34 -0.54 10.76 3.76
N LYS A 35 -1.42 9.77 3.90
CA LYS A 35 -2.35 9.66 5.03
C LYS A 35 -1.63 9.53 6.37
N PHE A 36 -0.45 8.91 6.39
CA PHE A 36 0.34 8.71 7.60
C PHE A 36 1.44 9.76 7.72
N GLN A 37 1.22 10.75 8.58
CA GLN A 37 2.06 11.96 8.65
C GLN A 37 2.92 12.06 9.91
N GLY A 38 2.70 11.21 10.93
CA GLY A 38 3.41 11.30 12.19
C GLY A 38 3.10 12.61 12.91
N LYS A 39 1.86 12.74 13.41
CA LYS A 39 1.37 13.93 14.12
C LYS A 39 1.33 13.69 15.62
N TRP A 40 1.92 14.61 16.37
CA TRP A 40 1.88 14.65 17.84
C TRP A 40 1.86 16.08 18.32
N SER A 41 1.56 16.30 19.61
CA SER A 41 1.63 17.63 20.17
C SER A 41 3.04 18.22 20.03
N ILE A 42 3.14 19.51 19.77
CA ILE A 42 4.43 20.22 19.64
C ILE A 42 5.32 19.97 20.86
N LYS A 43 4.74 20.01 22.07
CA LYS A 43 5.47 19.80 23.32
C LYS A 43 6.10 18.42 23.42
N GLU A 44 5.40 17.37 22.99
CA GLU A 44 5.94 16.01 23.00
C GLU A 44 7.10 15.89 22.00
N VAL A 45 6.91 16.38 20.79
CA VAL A 45 7.98 16.31 19.76
C VAL A 45 9.18 17.14 20.20
N GLN A 46 9.01 18.33 20.78
CA GLN A 46 10.09 19.12 21.32
C GLN A 46 10.85 18.40 22.43
N SER A 47 10.12 17.77 23.35
CA SER A 47 10.76 17.06 24.48
C SER A 47 11.62 15.89 24.04
N ILE A 48 11.23 15.20 22.97
CA ILE A 48 11.95 14.04 22.43
C ILE A 48 13.11 14.47 21.51
N THR A 49 12.87 15.51 20.70
CA THR A 49 13.83 15.90 19.64
C THR A 49 14.86 16.95 20.09
N GLY A 50 14.52 17.75 21.09
CA GLY A 50 15.32 18.91 21.50
C GLY A 50 15.43 19.99 20.42
N LEU A 51 14.52 20.02 19.45
CA LEU A 51 14.44 21.08 18.44
C LEU A 51 13.91 22.37 19.09
N PRO A 52 14.47 23.55 18.77
CA PRO A 52 13.97 24.84 19.26
C PRO A 52 12.60 25.19 18.64
N ASP A 53 11.88 26.11 19.32
CA ASP A 53 10.55 26.58 18.93
C ASP A 53 10.47 27.04 17.47
N TYR A 54 11.55 27.58 16.96
CA TYR A 54 11.69 28.06 15.58
C TYR A 54 11.27 26.98 14.55
N TYR A 55 11.48 25.69 14.84
CA TYR A 55 11.11 24.61 13.92
C TYR A 55 9.63 24.24 13.94
N PHE A 56 8.86 24.72 14.93
CA PHE A 56 7.45 24.46 15.08
C PHE A 56 6.57 25.64 14.62
N ALA A 57 7.01 26.34 13.59
CA ALA A 57 6.26 27.39 12.92
C ALA A 57 5.40 26.81 11.76
N PRO A 58 4.32 27.52 11.34
CA PRO A 58 3.41 27.06 10.27
C PRO A 58 4.06 26.79 8.91
N ASP A 59 5.17 27.45 8.62
CA ASP A 59 5.99 27.24 7.41
C ASP A 59 7.00 26.07 7.56
N LYS A 60 6.99 25.36 8.70
CA LYS A 60 7.95 24.29 9.03
C LYS A 60 7.24 23.02 9.47
N LEU A 61 7.45 22.56 10.73
CA LEU A 61 6.87 21.32 11.24
C LEU A 61 5.42 21.47 11.72
N GLU A 62 4.99 22.67 12.08
CA GLU A 62 3.62 22.83 12.59
C GLU A 62 2.60 22.58 11.47
N ALA A 63 1.56 21.80 11.78
CA ALA A 63 0.36 21.63 10.96
C ALA A 63 -0.86 21.47 11.87
N TYR A 64 -1.83 22.39 11.75
CA TYR A 64 -3.08 22.35 12.51
C TYR A 64 -2.88 22.27 14.04
N LYS A 65 -1.92 23.02 14.57
CA LYS A 65 -1.51 23.11 15.99
C LYS A 65 -0.71 21.91 16.51
N ASP A 66 -0.45 20.90 15.68
CA ASP A 66 0.41 19.76 16.01
C ASP A 66 1.75 19.84 15.27
N ALA A 67 2.74 19.12 15.74
CA ALA A 67 3.95 18.84 14.99
C ALA A 67 3.68 17.70 14.00
N ASN A 68 4.07 17.89 12.74
CA ASN A 68 3.90 16.94 11.66
C ASN A 68 5.29 16.57 11.11
N LEU A 69 5.74 15.34 11.37
CA LEU A 69 7.09 14.91 11.03
C LEU A 69 7.29 14.75 9.52
N LEU A 70 6.27 14.27 8.80
CA LEU A 70 6.33 14.19 7.35
C LEU A 70 6.46 15.58 6.74
N LYS A 71 5.66 16.55 7.22
CA LYS A 71 5.76 17.95 6.77
C LYS A 71 7.17 18.49 6.97
N GLY A 72 7.80 18.23 8.12
CA GLY A 72 9.19 18.60 8.37
C GLY A 72 10.12 18.05 7.31
N GLY A 73 10.01 16.76 7.00
CA GLY A 73 10.79 16.12 5.94
C GLY A 73 10.57 16.75 4.58
N LEU A 74 9.31 17.05 4.23
CA LEU A 74 8.94 17.67 2.95
C LEU A 74 9.43 19.13 2.81
N VAL A 75 9.46 19.87 3.92
CA VAL A 75 9.96 21.27 3.91
C VAL A 75 11.45 21.32 3.70
N TYR A 76 12.20 20.44 4.38
CA TYR A 76 13.67 20.53 4.45
C TYR A 76 14.42 19.62 3.47
N ALA A 77 13.76 18.66 2.82
CA ALA A 77 14.42 17.82 1.81
C ALA A 77 14.78 18.60 0.54
N ASP A 78 15.90 18.24 -0.09
CA ASP A 78 16.32 18.82 -1.38
C ASP A 78 15.39 18.38 -2.53
N ALA A 79 14.89 17.15 -2.48
CA ALA A 79 13.94 16.61 -3.46
C ALA A 79 12.86 15.75 -2.78
N ILE A 80 11.73 15.64 -3.44
CA ILE A 80 10.58 14.83 -2.96
C ILE A 80 10.23 13.81 -4.04
N THR A 81 10.02 12.58 -3.63
CA THR A 81 9.51 11.52 -4.52
C THR A 81 8.25 10.90 -3.95
N THR A 82 7.43 10.33 -4.82
CA THR A 82 6.30 9.48 -4.46
C THR A 82 6.20 8.29 -5.42
N VAL A 83 5.30 7.35 -5.14
CA VAL A 83 5.29 6.01 -5.72
C VAL A 83 4.60 5.89 -7.07
N SER A 84 4.04 6.97 -7.61
CA SER A 84 3.56 6.98 -9.01
C SER A 84 3.50 8.41 -9.59
N PRO A 85 3.65 8.59 -10.92
CA PRO A 85 3.43 9.88 -11.57
C PRO A 85 2.01 10.42 -11.35
N THR A 86 1.00 9.58 -11.40
CA THR A 86 -0.40 9.95 -11.14
C THR A 86 -0.57 10.43 -9.70
N TYR A 87 -0.06 9.68 -8.74
CA TYR A 87 -0.13 10.06 -7.32
C TYR A 87 0.59 11.38 -7.04
N ALA A 88 1.70 11.68 -7.73
CA ALA A 88 2.37 12.97 -7.61
C ALA A 88 1.48 14.16 -8.03
N GLU A 89 0.54 13.95 -8.94
CA GLU A 89 -0.45 14.97 -9.31
C GLU A 89 -1.64 14.99 -8.34
N GLU A 90 -2.14 13.83 -7.94
CA GLU A 90 -3.28 13.68 -7.03
C GLU A 90 -3.03 14.34 -5.66
N ILE A 91 -1.86 14.10 -5.04
CA ILE A 91 -1.53 14.64 -3.71
C ILE A 91 -1.35 16.18 -3.68
N LYS A 92 -1.32 16.83 -4.83
CA LYS A 92 -1.36 18.30 -4.94
C LYS A 92 -2.80 18.85 -4.90
N THR A 93 -3.81 18.00 -4.84
CA THR A 93 -5.21 18.40 -4.78
C THR A 93 -5.75 18.33 -3.33
N PRO A 94 -6.74 19.17 -2.96
CA PRO A 94 -7.32 19.13 -1.61
C PRO A 94 -7.89 17.76 -1.22
N PHE A 95 -8.38 16.98 -2.20
CA PHE A 95 -9.01 15.68 -1.94
C PHE A 95 -7.99 14.60 -1.51
N TYR A 96 -6.83 14.55 -2.16
CA TYR A 96 -5.79 13.54 -1.87
C TYR A 96 -4.60 14.09 -1.08
N GLY A 97 -4.52 15.41 -0.90
CA GLY A 97 -3.37 16.07 -0.27
C GLY A 97 -3.31 15.97 1.24
N GLU A 98 -4.35 15.43 1.90
CA GLU A 98 -4.38 15.18 3.35
C GLU A 98 -3.99 16.44 4.18
N GLY A 99 -4.34 17.64 3.67
CA GLY A 99 -3.99 18.93 4.25
C GLY A 99 -2.56 19.40 4.00
N LEU A 100 -1.78 18.71 3.15
CA LEU A 100 -0.44 19.12 2.70
C LEU A 100 -0.39 19.52 1.21
N ASP A 101 -1.54 19.56 0.54
CA ASP A 101 -1.69 19.92 -0.87
C ASP A 101 -1.02 21.26 -1.21
N GLY A 102 -1.22 22.29 -0.37
CA GLY A 102 -0.60 23.59 -0.55
C GLY A 102 0.94 23.55 -0.51
N LEU A 103 1.53 22.77 0.40
CA LEU A 103 2.96 22.54 0.47
C LEU A 103 3.47 21.81 -0.79
N LEU A 104 2.76 20.75 -1.18
CA LEU A 104 3.13 19.92 -2.34
C LEU A 104 2.98 20.68 -3.66
N CYS A 105 2.01 21.57 -3.77
CA CYS A 105 1.92 22.54 -4.88
C CYS A 105 3.13 23.48 -4.90
N ALA A 106 3.49 24.07 -3.74
CA ALA A 106 4.65 24.95 -3.64
C ALA A 106 5.97 24.24 -3.99
N ARG A 107 6.08 22.94 -3.69
CA ARG A 107 7.25 22.10 -3.99
C ARG A 107 7.09 21.25 -5.26
N SER A 108 6.17 21.62 -6.17
CA SER A 108 5.87 20.83 -7.38
C SER A 108 7.07 20.62 -8.30
N ASN A 109 8.00 21.56 -8.35
CA ASN A 109 9.23 21.45 -9.14
C ASN A 109 10.22 20.41 -8.59
N ASP A 110 10.14 20.12 -7.29
CA ASP A 110 11.01 19.17 -6.60
C ASP A 110 10.35 17.79 -6.44
N LEU A 111 9.03 17.69 -6.71
CA LEU A 111 8.25 16.47 -6.58
C LEU A 111 8.29 15.63 -7.86
N ARG A 112 8.61 14.34 -7.71
CA ARG A 112 8.62 13.36 -8.82
C ARG A 112 7.90 12.07 -8.40
N GLY A 113 7.05 11.55 -9.29
CA GLY A 113 6.44 10.23 -9.16
C GLY A 113 7.33 9.16 -9.81
N ILE A 114 7.69 8.13 -9.05
CA ILE A 114 8.51 7.01 -9.50
C ILE A 114 7.77 5.72 -9.16
N LEU A 115 7.43 4.91 -10.17
CA LEU A 115 6.77 3.62 -9.93
C LEU A 115 7.69 2.67 -9.19
N ASN A 116 7.11 1.94 -8.22
CA ASN A 116 7.81 0.86 -7.55
C ASN A 116 8.23 -0.21 -8.56
N GLY A 117 9.39 -0.81 -8.33
CA GLY A 117 9.84 -1.97 -9.07
C GLY A 117 9.12 -3.25 -8.66
N ILE A 118 9.26 -4.28 -9.48
CA ILE A 118 8.83 -5.64 -9.18
C ILE A 118 10.09 -6.49 -9.04
N ASP A 119 10.14 -7.31 -7.99
CA ASP A 119 11.20 -8.30 -7.82
C ASP A 119 10.93 -9.49 -8.76
N TYR A 120 11.65 -9.51 -9.88
CA TYR A 120 11.51 -10.56 -10.89
C TYR A 120 12.12 -11.92 -10.48
N ASP A 121 12.89 -11.96 -9.41
CA ASP A 121 13.41 -13.23 -8.87
C ASP A 121 12.35 -13.85 -7.94
N ALA A 122 11.76 -13.04 -7.06
CA ALA A 122 10.72 -13.49 -6.13
C ALA A 122 9.39 -13.82 -6.83
N PHE A 123 8.99 -13.01 -7.83
CA PHE A 123 7.71 -13.14 -8.54
C PHE A 123 7.86 -13.70 -9.97
N ASN A 124 8.74 -14.67 -10.16
CA ASN A 124 8.93 -15.31 -11.44
C ASN A 124 8.20 -16.67 -11.49
N PRO A 125 7.11 -16.81 -12.28
CA PRO A 125 6.34 -18.06 -12.30
C PRO A 125 7.09 -19.27 -12.86
N GLU A 126 8.26 -19.09 -13.50
CA GLU A 126 9.11 -20.20 -13.96
C GLU A 126 9.96 -20.80 -12.84
N THR A 127 10.30 -20.01 -11.83
CA THR A 127 11.25 -20.41 -10.77
C THR A 127 10.67 -20.36 -9.37
N ASP A 128 9.52 -19.73 -9.19
CA ASP A 128 8.84 -19.52 -7.91
C ASP A 128 8.64 -20.85 -7.16
N PRO A 129 9.20 -21.01 -5.95
CA PRO A 129 9.12 -22.25 -5.20
C PRO A 129 7.71 -22.55 -4.65
N TYR A 130 6.86 -21.54 -4.53
CA TYR A 130 5.50 -21.68 -3.99
C TYR A 130 4.47 -22.10 -5.03
N ILE A 131 4.80 -22.04 -6.32
CA ILE A 131 3.91 -22.42 -7.42
C ILE A 131 4.11 -23.91 -7.76
N THR A 132 3.06 -24.71 -7.54
CA THR A 132 3.12 -26.15 -7.80
C THR A 132 3.33 -26.46 -9.28
N ASN A 133 2.60 -25.81 -10.16
CA ASN A 133 2.71 -25.94 -11.61
C ASN A 133 3.30 -24.66 -12.19
N ARG A 134 4.63 -24.62 -12.29
CA ARG A 134 5.36 -23.47 -12.82
C ARG A 134 5.02 -23.22 -14.29
N TYR A 135 5.03 -21.97 -14.70
CA TYR A 135 4.61 -21.58 -16.05
C TYR A 135 5.39 -20.38 -16.58
N ASN A 136 5.33 -20.23 -17.89
CA ASN A 136 5.88 -19.08 -18.62
C ASN A 136 4.88 -18.58 -19.66
N ALA A 137 5.28 -17.62 -20.48
CA ALA A 137 4.44 -17.01 -21.51
C ALA A 137 3.90 -18.01 -22.55
N VAL A 138 4.55 -19.17 -22.74
CA VAL A 138 4.14 -20.18 -23.72
C VAL A 138 3.08 -21.15 -23.17
N ASN A 139 3.28 -21.61 -21.91
CA ASN A 139 2.46 -22.68 -21.34
C ASN A 139 1.44 -22.22 -20.27
N PHE A 140 1.38 -20.92 -19.95
CA PHE A 140 0.59 -20.38 -18.83
C PHE A 140 -0.87 -20.81 -18.85
N ARG A 141 -1.51 -20.87 -20.03
CA ARG A 141 -2.94 -21.23 -20.14
C ARG A 141 -3.22 -22.61 -19.57
N LYS A 142 -2.34 -23.58 -19.81
CA LYS A 142 -2.48 -24.96 -19.31
C LYS A 142 -2.09 -25.07 -17.84
N GLU A 143 -0.98 -24.48 -17.46
CA GLU A 143 -0.44 -24.64 -16.11
C GLU A 143 -1.22 -23.82 -15.06
N LYS A 144 -1.72 -22.63 -15.41
CA LYS A 144 -2.62 -21.85 -14.52
C LYS A 144 -3.90 -22.60 -14.18
N ILE A 145 -4.48 -23.36 -15.12
CA ILE A 145 -5.66 -24.20 -14.85
C ILE A 145 -5.34 -25.27 -13.78
N LYS A 146 -4.16 -25.86 -13.80
CA LYS A 146 -3.75 -26.84 -12.78
C LYS A 146 -3.56 -26.16 -11.41
N ASN A 147 -2.92 -24.99 -11.36
CA ASN A 147 -2.79 -24.20 -10.14
C ASN A 147 -4.16 -23.81 -9.58
N LYS A 148 -5.10 -23.42 -10.44
CA LYS A 148 -6.47 -23.09 -10.06
C LYS A 148 -7.19 -24.27 -9.41
N ARG A 149 -7.14 -25.46 -10.02
CA ARG A 149 -7.74 -26.69 -9.46
C ARG A 149 -7.16 -27.04 -8.08
N ALA A 150 -5.84 -26.96 -7.95
CA ALA A 150 -5.17 -27.21 -6.68
C ALA A 150 -5.61 -26.21 -5.61
N LEU A 151 -5.64 -24.91 -5.94
CA LEU A 151 -6.07 -23.88 -5.01
C LEU A 151 -7.56 -24.03 -4.64
N GLN A 152 -8.45 -24.32 -5.60
CA GLN A 152 -9.87 -24.59 -5.33
C GLN A 152 -10.04 -25.73 -4.34
N ALA A 153 -9.33 -26.84 -4.53
CA ALA A 153 -9.37 -27.98 -3.64
C ALA A 153 -8.89 -27.64 -2.23
N ASP A 154 -7.74 -26.99 -2.11
CA ASP A 154 -7.12 -26.65 -0.82
C ASP A 154 -7.93 -25.62 -0.03
N MET A 155 -8.65 -24.72 -0.72
CA MET A 155 -9.42 -23.64 -0.12
C MET A 155 -10.90 -23.95 0.05
N GLY A 156 -11.32 -25.18 -0.24
CA GLY A 156 -12.72 -25.63 -0.09
C GLY A 156 -13.69 -25.02 -1.09
N LEU A 157 -13.18 -24.58 -2.25
CA LEU A 157 -14.00 -24.08 -3.35
C LEU A 157 -14.44 -25.23 -4.27
N GLU A 158 -15.57 -25.06 -4.97
CA GLU A 158 -15.99 -26.00 -6.00
C GLU A 158 -14.97 -26.09 -7.13
N GLN A 159 -14.52 -27.30 -7.47
CA GLN A 159 -13.54 -27.49 -8.55
C GLN A 159 -14.21 -27.33 -9.92
N ASN A 160 -13.96 -26.21 -10.58
CA ASN A 160 -14.50 -25.91 -11.90
C ASN A 160 -13.57 -24.98 -12.70
N ASP A 161 -13.04 -25.49 -13.81
CA ASP A 161 -12.12 -24.72 -14.66
C ASP A 161 -12.80 -23.50 -15.31
N LYS A 162 -14.10 -23.57 -15.55
CA LYS A 162 -14.86 -22.52 -16.25
C LYS A 162 -15.36 -21.42 -15.34
N THR A 163 -15.35 -21.62 -14.03
CA THR A 163 -15.71 -20.59 -13.05
C THR A 163 -14.56 -19.61 -12.94
N MET A 164 -14.83 -18.31 -13.05
CA MET A 164 -13.83 -17.26 -12.90
C MET A 164 -13.36 -17.21 -11.43
N LEU A 165 -12.06 -17.43 -11.19
CA LEU A 165 -11.46 -17.31 -9.88
C LEU A 165 -10.87 -15.91 -9.70
N ILE A 166 -11.42 -15.14 -8.77
CA ILE A 166 -10.99 -13.79 -8.44
C ILE A 166 -10.15 -13.83 -7.15
N GLY A 167 -8.91 -13.37 -7.22
CA GLY A 167 -8.01 -13.25 -6.08
C GLY A 167 -8.03 -11.85 -5.47
N ILE A 168 -7.98 -11.78 -4.14
CA ILE A 168 -7.78 -10.56 -3.35
C ILE A 168 -6.67 -10.85 -2.35
N VAL A 169 -5.55 -10.15 -2.45
CA VAL A 169 -4.42 -10.24 -1.50
C VAL A 169 -4.08 -8.83 -1.06
N SER A 170 -4.43 -8.45 0.17
CA SER A 170 -4.23 -7.08 0.63
C SER A 170 -4.37 -6.97 2.15
N ARG A 171 -3.89 -5.85 2.72
CA ARG A 171 -4.33 -5.42 4.05
C ARG A 171 -5.81 -5.04 4.00
N LEU A 172 -6.60 -5.54 4.94
CA LEU A 172 -8.04 -5.32 4.98
C LEU A 172 -8.35 -3.97 5.65
N THR A 173 -8.17 -2.88 4.92
CA THR A 173 -8.37 -1.49 5.37
C THR A 173 -9.31 -0.73 4.45
N ASP A 174 -9.87 0.38 4.95
CA ASP A 174 -10.78 1.28 4.20
C ASP A 174 -10.17 1.76 2.88
N GLN A 175 -8.87 2.08 2.89
CA GLN A 175 -8.12 2.51 1.71
C GLN A 175 -8.28 1.56 0.52
N LYS A 176 -8.42 0.26 0.77
CA LYS A 176 -8.47 -0.78 -0.26
C LYS A 176 -9.87 -0.98 -0.89
N GLY A 177 -10.83 -0.14 -0.53
CA GLY A 177 -12.15 -0.08 -1.17
C GLY A 177 -13.06 -1.27 -0.85
N PHE A 178 -12.87 -1.92 0.29
CA PHE A 178 -13.66 -3.10 0.67
C PHE A 178 -15.13 -2.79 0.92
N ASP A 179 -15.50 -1.54 1.17
CA ASP A 179 -16.91 -1.14 1.23
C ASP A 179 -17.61 -1.31 -0.13
N LEU A 180 -16.91 -1.07 -1.25
CA LEU A 180 -17.42 -1.35 -2.60
C LEU A 180 -17.61 -2.84 -2.82
N ILE A 181 -16.64 -3.65 -2.37
CA ILE A 181 -16.74 -5.12 -2.45
C ILE A 181 -17.91 -5.60 -1.61
N ALA A 182 -18.07 -5.10 -0.37
CA ALA A 182 -19.20 -5.46 0.50
C ALA A 182 -20.55 -5.23 -0.17
N TYR A 183 -20.69 -4.08 -0.85
CA TYR A 183 -21.91 -3.72 -1.58
C TYR A 183 -22.22 -4.67 -2.75
N MET A 184 -21.18 -5.14 -3.46
CA MET A 184 -21.31 -5.95 -4.67
C MET A 184 -21.29 -7.46 -4.43
N MET A 185 -20.93 -7.95 -3.26
CA MET A 185 -20.68 -9.39 -3.00
C MET A 185 -21.86 -10.28 -3.30
N ASP A 186 -23.05 -9.87 -2.91
CA ASP A 186 -24.26 -10.68 -3.14
C ASP A 186 -24.59 -10.80 -4.64
N GLU A 187 -24.37 -9.76 -5.42
CA GLU A 187 -24.54 -9.77 -6.86
C GLU A 187 -23.45 -10.60 -7.55
N LEU A 188 -22.18 -10.37 -7.22
CA LEU A 188 -21.06 -11.14 -7.75
C LEU A 188 -21.22 -12.65 -7.50
N CYS A 189 -21.72 -13.03 -6.34
CA CYS A 189 -21.92 -14.45 -6.01
C CYS A 189 -23.14 -15.10 -6.72
N GLN A 190 -23.98 -14.35 -7.43
CA GLN A 190 -24.99 -14.94 -8.32
C GLN A 190 -24.35 -15.43 -9.63
N ASP A 191 -23.27 -14.81 -10.06
CA ASP A 191 -22.57 -15.16 -11.29
C ASP A 191 -21.69 -16.42 -11.13
N ASN A 192 -21.13 -16.88 -12.26
CA ASN A 192 -20.20 -18.01 -12.28
C ASN A 192 -18.79 -17.56 -11.87
N VAL A 193 -18.67 -17.09 -10.63
CA VAL A 193 -17.41 -16.61 -10.03
C VAL A 193 -17.12 -17.31 -8.72
N GLN A 194 -15.85 -17.34 -8.38
CA GLN A 194 -15.33 -17.71 -7.05
C GLN A 194 -14.40 -16.61 -6.59
N ILE A 195 -14.36 -16.37 -5.28
CA ILE A 195 -13.54 -15.31 -4.68
C ILE A 195 -12.68 -15.92 -3.58
N ILE A 196 -11.40 -15.67 -3.64
CA ILE A 196 -10.46 -15.98 -2.56
C ILE A 196 -9.85 -14.69 -2.02
N VAL A 197 -9.91 -14.53 -0.70
CA VAL A 197 -9.36 -13.38 0.01
C VAL A 197 -8.26 -13.84 0.95
N LEU A 198 -7.10 -13.19 0.87
CA LEU A 198 -5.98 -13.37 1.81
C LEU A 198 -5.60 -12.02 2.39
N GLY A 199 -5.61 -11.90 3.71
CA GLY A 199 -5.14 -10.69 4.40
C GLY A 199 -5.70 -10.53 5.79
N THR A 200 -5.16 -9.53 6.50
CA THR A 200 -5.61 -9.11 7.84
C THR A 200 -5.75 -7.59 7.89
N GLY A 201 -6.51 -7.06 8.83
CA GLY A 201 -6.64 -5.61 8.98
C GLY A 201 -7.73 -5.21 9.97
N GLU A 202 -8.66 -4.39 9.53
CA GLU A 202 -9.78 -3.94 10.35
C GLU A 202 -10.79 -5.07 10.58
N GLU A 203 -11.18 -5.28 11.82
CA GLU A 203 -12.07 -6.34 12.23
C GLU A 203 -13.40 -6.38 11.44
N ARG A 204 -13.93 -5.21 11.07
CA ARG A 204 -15.15 -5.12 10.26
C ARG A 204 -15.02 -5.81 8.91
N TYR A 205 -13.88 -5.66 8.23
CA TYR A 205 -13.65 -6.30 6.94
C TYR A 205 -13.29 -7.78 7.09
N GLU A 206 -12.54 -8.15 8.12
CA GLU A 206 -12.28 -9.55 8.43
C GLU A 206 -13.59 -10.31 8.67
N ASN A 207 -14.48 -9.75 9.51
CA ASN A 207 -15.79 -10.35 9.81
C ASN A 207 -16.71 -10.38 8.60
N MET A 208 -16.68 -9.34 7.75
CA MET A 208 -17.40 -9.30 6.48
C MET A 208 -17.00 -10.47 5.57
N PHE A 209 -15.71 -10.69 5.36
CA PHE A 209 -15.26 -11.79 4.50
C PHE A 209 -15.52 -13.17 5.11
N ARG A 210 -15.39 -13.34 6.42
CA ARG A 210 -15.81 -14.56 7.12
C ARG A 210 -17.32 -14.85 6.93
N HIS A 211 -18.15 -13.80 7.01
CA HIS A 211 -19.58 -13.92 6.76
C HIS A 211 -19.86 -14.35 5.32
N PHE A 212 -19.25 -13.76 4.32
CA PHE A 212 -19.44 -14.14 2.92
C PHE A 212 -18.92 -15.53 2.61
N ALA A 213 -17.81 -15.96 3.20
CA ALA A 213 -17.31 -17.33 3.09
C ALA A 213 -18.28 -18.37 3.71
N TRP A 214 -18.94 -18.03 4.81
CA TRP A 214 -20.00 -18.85 5.37
C TRP A 214 -21.26 -18.86 4.50
N LYS A 215 -21.72 -17.69 4.05
CA LYS A 215 -22.94 -17.51 3.24
C LYS A 215 -22.84 -18.19 1.88
N TYR A 216 -21.69 -18.09 1.25
CA TYR A 216 -21.40 -18.61 -0.09
C TYR A 216 -20.34 -19.72 -0.04
N ASN A 217 -20.57 -20.72 0.80
CA ASN A 217 -19.68 -21.86 0.91
C ASN A 217 -19.45 -22.54 -0.44
N GLY A 218 -18.20 -22.88 -0.76
CA GLY A 218 -17.80 -23.41 -2.07
C GLY A 218 -17.57 -22.34 -3.17
N LYS A 219 -18.02 -21.10 -2.95
CA LYS A 219 -17.76 -19.96 -3.87
C LYS A 219 -16.82 -18.92 -3.30
N VAL A 220 -16.86 -18.67 -1.99
CA VAL A 220 -16.02 -17.68 -1.33
C VAL A 220 -15.14 -18.35 -0.28
N SER A 221 -13.84 -18.05 -0.29
CA SER A 221 -12.88 -18.50 0.72
C SER A 221 -12.18 -17.30 1.34
N ALA A 222 -12.21 -17.18 2.68
CA ALA A 222 -11.61 -16.09 3.43
C ALA A 222 -10.46 -16.62 4.30
N GLN A 223 -9.24 -16.26 3.93
CA GLN A 223 -8.00 -16.62 4.60
C GLN A 223 -7.50 -15.38 5.39
N ILE A 224 -7.95 -15.28 6.65
CA ILE A 224 -7.73 -14.10 7.48
C ILE A 224 -6.43 -14.26 8.28
N TYR A 225 -5.33 -14.26 7.55
CA TYR A 225 -3.96 -14.30 8.08
C TYR A 225 -2.96 -13.81 7.02
N TYR A 226 -1.70 -13.64 7.40
CA TYR A 226 -0.61 -13.35 6.47
C TYR A 226 0.06 -14.65 6.01
N SER A 227 0.22 -14.82 4.71
CA SER A 227 1.00 -15.90 4.13
C SER A 227 1.57 -15.49 2.77
N GLU A 228 2.87 -15.41 2.69
CA GLU A 228 3.58 -15.16 1.43
C GLU A 228 3.36 -16.31 0.45
N GLU A 229 3.55 -17.56 0.89
CA GLU A 229 3.31 -18.75 0.08
C GLU A 229 1.91 -18.75 -0.55
N LEU A 230 0.86 -18.52 0.26
CA LEU A 230 -0.51 -18.52 -0.25
C LEU A 230 -0.75 -17.36 -1.22
N SER A 231 -0.12 -16.20 -1.01
CA SER A 231 -0.25 -15.06 -1.94
C SER A 231 0.27 -15.42 -3.34
N HIS A 232 1.43 -16.06 -3.46
CA HIS A 232 1.99 -16.53 -4.73
C HIS A 232 1.09 -17.56 -5.40
N ARG A 233 0.52 -18.47 -4.63
CA ARG A 233 -0.43 -19.48 -5.14
C ARG A 233 -1.73 -18.84 -5.64
N ILE A 234 -2.23 -17.80 -4.96
CA ILE A 234 -3.40 -17.03 -5.40
C ILE A 234 -3.11 -16.31 -6.72
N TYR A 235 -1.96 -15.62 -6.84
CA TYR A 235 -1.57 -14.96 -8.09
C TYR A 235 -1.44 -15.96 -9.25
N ALA A 236 -0.85 -17.12 -8.99
CA ALA A 236 -0.67 -18.16 -10.00
C ALA A 236 -1.97 -18.82 -10.47
N ALA A 237 -2.98 -18.90 -9.60
CA ALA A 237 -4.22 -19.61 -9.85
C ALA A 237 -5.36 -18.71 -10.36
N SER A 238 -5.39 -17.45 -9.95
CA SER A 238 -6.50 -16.54 -10.25
C SER A 238 -6.58 -16.18 -11.73
N ASP A 239 -7.81 -16.08 -12.24
CA ASP A 239 -8.11 -15.57 -13.58
C ASP A 239 -8.12 -14.05 -13.60
N ALA A 240 -8.55 -13.43 -12.49
CA ALA A 240 -8.54 -11.99 -12.27
C ALA A 240 -8.08 -11.66 -10.85
N PHE A 241 -7.57 -10.45 -10.68
CA PHE A 241 -7.18 -9.89 -9.39
C PHE A 241 -8.01 -8.64 -9.12
N LEU A 242 -8.64 -8.56 -7.94
CA LEU A 242 -9.51 -7.45 -7.58
C LEU A 242 -8.85 -6.58 -6.51
N MET A 243 -8.61 -5.33 -6.87
CA MET A 243 -8.04 -4.31 -5.99
C MET A 243 -8.70 -2.94 -6.25
N PRO A 244 -9.89 -2.69 -5.70
CA PRO A 244 -10.65 -1.46 -5.94
C PRO A 244 -10.22 -0.33 -4.99
N SER A 245 -8.92 -0.16 -4.80
CA SER A 245 -8.38 0.83 -3.88
C SER A 245 -8.88 2.24 -4.18
N LEU A 246 -9.19 3.01 -3.14
CA LEU A 246 -9.59 4.41 -3.26
C LEU A 246 -8.39 5.28 -3.67
N PHE A 247 -7.21 4.91 -3.19
CA PHE A 247 -5.90 5.48 -3.54
C PHE A 247 -4.79 4.47 -3.20
N GLU A 248 -3.64 4.61 -3.83
CA GLU A 248 -2.44 3.79 -3.61
C GLU A 248 -1.21 4.65 -3.31
#